data_d2115884313ad96cb6a867404f15501e
#
_entry.id   d2115884313ad96cb6a867404f15501e
#
_cell.length_a   1.000
_cell.length_b   1.000
_cell.length_c   1.000
_cell.angle_alpha   90.00
_cell.angle_beta   90.00
_cell.angle_gamma   90.00
#
_symmetry.space_group_name_H-M   'P 1'
#
loop_
_entity.id
_entity.type
_entity.pdbx_description
1 polymer ?
#
loop_
_entity_poly.entity_id
_entity_poly.type
_entity_poly.pdbx_seq_one_letter_code
_entity_poly.pdbx_strand_id
1 'polypeptide(L)'
;MKELTNRRGSVVWKAAGPAGTAAVKIGYDDGAVVTLREAAVLAAMDHSVYGAVSGAYDAGSWLVTPWFSGPSTWKVFTPVREGTGGREAALRGGADLCRSVADLHASGWIHADLQPSHGIHTPEGVRLIDFAWSWREGQEPVNGFRGGIVHLMAPELAAAAARGDGPVTPTRRSDMYALAGVLWTCAAGGWPLDYKAAGIDRQAAGPDGVRDAIATGLVPLTPAVWPEFQDALRPALSAVPEDRPTAGELAELLLKVEA
;
A
#
# COMPACT_ATOMS: atom_id res chain seq x y z
N MET A 1 22.91 13.04 -6.60
CA MET A 1 21.61 12.32 -6.75
C MET A 1 21.86 10.83 -6.85
N LYS A 2 20.98 9.99 -6.30
CA LYS A 2 21.04 8.53 -6.38
C LYS A 2 19.68 8.04 -6.93
N GLU A 3 19.70 7.30 -8.04
CA GLU A 3 18.50 6.67 -8.58
C GLU A 3 18.05 5.52 -7.67
N LEU A 4 16.74 5.43 -7.43
CA LEU A 4 16.11 4.42 -6.58
C LEU A 4 15.27 3.45 -7.39
N THR A 5 14.54 3.95 -8.37
CA THR A 5 13.68 3.16 -9.25
C THR A 5 13.51 3.86 -10.60
N ASN A 6 13.36 3.07 -11.66
CA ASN A 6 13.05 3.53 -13.01
C ASN A 6 12.12 2.50 -13.63
N ARG A 7 10.83 2.76 -13.62
CA ARG A 7 9.80 1.83 -14.11
C ARG A 7 8.49 2.52 -14.43
N ARG A 8 7.72 1.95 -15.33
CA ARG A 8 6.34 2.39 -15.66
C ARG A 8 6.24 3.87 -15.99
N GLY A 9 7.19 4.41 -16.76
CA GLY A 9 7.19 5.81 -17.16
C GLY A 9 7.55 6.79 -16.05
N SER A 10 8.16 6.34 -14.93
CA SER A 10 8.67 7.24 -13.91
C SER A 10 10.01 6.80 -13.33
N VAL A 11 10.82 7.79 -12.97
CA VAL A 11 12.10 7.61 -12.30
C VAL A 11 12.09 8.37 -10.99
N VAL A 12 12.58 7.76 -9.93
CA VAL A 12 12.68 8.38 -8.60
C VAL A 12 14.12 8.41 -8.14
N TRP A 13 14.57 9.58 -7.70
CA TRP A 13 15.89 9.81 -7.12
C TRP A 13 15.81 10.30 -5.67
N LYS A 14 16.81 9.90 -4.88
CA LYS A 14 17.17 10.62 -3.67
C LYS A 14 18.14 11.74 -4.04
N ALA A 15 17.74 12.97 -3.78
CA ALA A 15 18.56 14.16 -4.00
C ALA A 15 18.94 14.78 -2.66
N ALA A 16 20.18 15.29 -2.55
CA ALA A 16 20.64 16.06 -1.41
C ALA A 16 21.13 17.43 -1.90
N GLY A 17 20.81 18.47 -1.15
CA GLY A 17 21.18 19.85 -1.42
C GLY A 17 21.30 20.67 -0.12
N PRO A 18 21.58 21.98 -0.23
CA PRO A 18 21.73 22.85 0.95
C PRO A 18 20.51 22.89 1.85
N ALA A 19 19.30 22.72 1.27
CA ALA A 19 18.03 22.71 2.01
C ALA A 19 17.67 21.34 2.60
N GLY A 20 18.52 20.31 2.44
CA GLY A 20 18.26 18.97 2.96
C GLY A 20 18.18 17.91 1.88
N THR A 21 17.48 16.81 2.22
CA THR A 21 17.29 15.68 1.33
C THR A 21 15.84 15.59 0.86
N ALA A 22 15.65 15.31 -0.43
CA ALA A 22 14.34 15.20 -1.06
C ALA A 22 14.22 13.92 -1.91
N ALA A 23 13.00 13.45 -2.12
CA ALA A 23 12.67 12.53 -3.19
C ALA A 23 12.27 13.34 -4.41
N VAL A 24 12.85 13.02 -5.57
CA VAL A 24 12.55 13.66 -6.85
C VAL A 24 11.99 12.58 -7.79
N LYS A 25 10.72 12.70 -8.14
CA LYS A 25 10.03 11.83 -9.10
C LYS A 25 9.89 12.57 -10.42
N ILE A 26 10.30 11.95 -11.51
CA ILE A 26 10.08 12.46 -12.87
C ILE A 26 9.22 11.44 -13.60
N GLY A 27 8.11 11.91 -14.11
CA GLY A 27 7.19 11.13 -14.94
C GLY A 27 7.34 11.52 -16.42
N TYR A 28 7.32 10.52 -17.28
CA TYR A 28 7.29 10.66 -18.74
C TYR A 28 6.21 9.72 -19.29
N ASP A 29 5.71 9.98 -20.48
CA ASP A 29 4.59 9.25 -21.07
C ASP A 29 3.42 9.13 -20.08
N ASP A 30 2.88 7.92 -19.90
CA ASP A 30 1.80 7.65 -18.93
C ASP A 30 2.20 7.98 -17.48
N GLY A 31 3.49 7.86 -17.16
CA GLY A 31 4.02 8.19 -15.84
C GLY A 31 3.96 9.70 -15.52
N ALA A 32 3.91 10.56 -16.53
CA ALA A 32 3.72 12.00 -16.34
C ALA A 32 2.36 12.32 -15.72
N VAL A 33 1.30 11.66 -16.19
CA VAL A 33 -0.07 11.83 -15.66
C VAL A 33 -0.14 11.34 -14.21
N VAL A 34 0.46 10.18 -13.90
CA VAL A 34 0.50 9.62 -12.55
C VAL A 34 1.27 10.52 -11.58
N THR A 35 2.38 11.12 -12.03
CA THR A 35 3.19 12.05 -11.21
C THR A 35 2.45 13.35 -10.91
N LEU A 36 1.77 13.94 -11.91
CA LEU A 36 0.94 15.14 -11.70
C LEU A 36 -0.25 14.86 -10.77
N ARG A 37 -0.83 13.67 -10.88
CA ARG A 37 -1.90 13.25 -10.01
C ARG A 37 -1.43 13.15 -8.55
N GLU A 38 -0.28 12.52 -8.29
CA GLU A 38 0.29 12.47 -6.94
C GLU A 38 0.50 13.89 -6.39
N ALA A 39 1.03 14.79 -7.20
CA ALA A 39 1.21 16.19 -6.84
C ALA A 39 -0.12 16.87 -6.47
N ALA A 40 -1.19 16.64 -7.26
CA ALA A 40 -2.52 17.18 -6.97
C ALA A 40 -3.12 16.61 -5.68
N VAL A 41 -2.95 15.31 -5.42
CA VAL A 41 -3.39 14.66 -4.18
C VAL A 41 -2.68 15.26 -2.98
N LEU A 42 -1.35 15.38 -3.03
CA LEU A 42 -0.55 15.96 -1.94
C LEU A 42 -0.92 17.42 -1.66
N ALA A 43 -1.16 18.21 -2.70
CA ALA A 43 -1.64 19.58 -2.57
C ALA A 43 -3.04 19.64 -1.93
N ALA A 44 -3.94 18.72 -2.29
CA ALA A 44 -5.29 18.65 -1.74
C ALA A 44 -5.34 18.11 -0.31
N MET A 45 -4.37 17.29 0.09
CA MET A 45 -4.21 16.85 1.48
C MET A 45 -3.83 18.00 2.41
N ASP A 46 -3.12 19.01 1.89
CA ASP A 46 -2.66 20.19 2.65
C ASP A 46 -2.01 19.83 4.00
N HIS A 47 -1.19 18.79 3.99
CA HIS A 47 -0.58 18.27 5.21
C HIS A 47 0.89 18.68 5.28
N SER A 48 1.28 19.39 6.34
CA SER A 48 2.61 20.00 6.53
C SER A 48 3.79 19.03 6.34
N VAL A 49 3.61 17.75 6.68
CA VAL A 49 4.65 16.70 6.56
C VAL A 49 4.84 16.26 5.10
N TYR A 50 3.79 16.37 4.27
CA TYR A 50 3.80 15.91 2.88
C TYR A 50 3.94 17.05 1.88
N GLY A 51 4.52 18.19 2.31
CA GLY A 51 4.73 19.33 1.43
C GLY A 51 5.39 18.91 0.11
N ALA A 52 4.81 19.36 -1.00
CA ALA A 52 5.24 18.96 -2.33
C ALA A 52 5.44 20.18 -3.22
N VAL A 53 6.44 20.11 -4.11
CA VAL A 53 6.63 21.06 -5.21
C VAL A 53 6.62 20.27 -6.50
N SER A 54 5.89 20.73 -7.50
CA SER A 54 5.73 20.00 -8.75
C SER A 54 5.66 20.94 -9.95
N GLY A 55 5.83 20.39 -11.14
CA GLY A 55 5.67 21.11 -12.39
C GLY A 55 5.59 20.17 -13.58
N ALA A 56 5.25 20.74 -14.72
CA ALA A 56 5.23 20.07 -16.00
C ALA A 56 6.27 20.69 -16.93
N TYR A 57 6.71 19.93 -17.93
CA TYR A 57 7.57 20.35 -19.03
C TYR A 57 7.16 19.60 -20.30
N ASP A 58 7.69 19.95 -21.46
CA ASP A 58 7.24 19.42 -22.75
C ASP A 58 7.26 17.88 -22.85
N ALA A 59 8.21 17.24 -22.18
CA ALA A 59 8.39 15.78 -22.23
C ALA A 59 7.84 15.04 -20.99
N GLY A 60 7.19 15.74 -20.04
CA GLY A 60 6.68 15.07 -18.83
C GLY A 60 6.38 15.99 -17.65
N SER A 61 6.53 15.45 -16.47
CA SER A 61 6.25 16.13 -15.20
C SER A 61 7.27 15.76 -14.13
N TRP A 62 7.33 16.56 -13.08
CA TRP A 62 8.18 16.28 -11.93
C TRP A 62 7.46 16.62 -10.63
N LEU A 63 7.88 15.92 -9.58
CA LEU A 63 7.39 16.07 -8.20
C LEU A 63 8.58 15.97 -7.26
N VAL A 64 8.70 16.90 -6.34
CA VAL A 64 9.67 16.90 -5.25
C VAL A 64 8.94 16.85 -3.92
N THR A 65 9.27 15.86 -3.09
CA THR A 65 8.69 15.67 -1.75
C THR A 65 9.81 15.57 -0.72
N PRO A 66 9.51 15.77 0.58
CA PRO A 66 10.47 15.47 1.63
C PRO A 66 11.00 14.04 1.55
N TRP A 67 12.27 13.85 1.86
CA TRP A 67 12.85 12.52 2.03
C TRP A 67 12.61 12.03 3.46
N PHE A 68 11.86 10.95 3.62
CA PHE A 68 11.73 10.28 4.91
C PHE A 68 12.86 9.28 5.12
N SER A 69 13.60 9.43 6.22
CA SER A 69 14.74 8.57 6.55
C SER A 69 14.32 7.51 7.56
N GLY A 70 14.44 6.26 7.18
CA GLY A 70 14.08 5.10 8.00
C GLY A 70 13.94 3.83 7.17
N PRO A 71 13.75 2.67 7.81
CA PRO A 71 13.43 1.43 7.12
C PRO A 71 11.99 1.46 6.61
N SER A 72 11.73 0.83 5.47
CA SER A 72 10.34 0.51 5.08
C SER A 72 9.77 -0.59 5.97
N THR A 73 8.45 -0.74 5.99
CA THR A 73 7.79 -1.85 6.71
C THR A 73 8.36 -3.20 6.28
N TRP A 74 8.63 -3.39 4.99
CA TRP A 74 9.33 -4.58 4.50
C TRP A 74 10.65 -4.84 5.24
N LYS A 75 11.45 -3.80 5.45
CA LYS A 75 12.75 -3.92 6.14
C LYS A 75 12.61 -4.14 7.64
N VAL A 76 11.60 -3.56 8.29
CA VAL A 76 11.31 -3.80 9.71
C VAL A 76 11.07 -5.29 9.99
N PHE A 77 10.41 -5.99 9.06
CA PHE A 77 10.11 -7.42 9.17
C PHE A 77 11.25 -8.34 8.70
N THR A 78 12.37 -7.82 8.23
CA THR A 78 13.49 -8.65 7.73
C THR A 78 13.95 -9.69 8.78
N PRO A 79 14.20 -9.35 10.07
CA PRO A 79 14.64 -10.34 11.04
C PRO A 79 13.62 -11.47 11.28
N VAL A 80 12.32 -11.16 11.18
CA VAL A 80 11.25 -12.17 11.30
C VAL A 80 11.32 -13.16 10.13
N ARG A 81 11.46 -12.69 8.90
CA ARG A 81 11.56 -13.54 7.70
C ARG A 81 12.84 -14.38 7.68
N GLU A 82 13.91 -13.86 8.24
CA GLU A 82 15.21 -14.56 8.33
C GLU A 82 15.30 -15.48 9.55
N GLY A 83 14.26 -15.50 10.41
CA GLY A 83 14.26 -16.31 11.63
C GLY A 83 15.28 -15.87 12.68
N THR A 84 15.77 -14.62 12.60
CA THR A 84 16.80 -14.08 13.51
C THR A 84 16.20 -13.30 14.70
N GLY A 85 14.87 -13.30 14.86
CA GLY A 85 14.14 -12.61 15.94
C GLY A 85 13.35 -11.41 15.43
N GLY A 86 13.24 -10.35 16.26
CA GLY A 86 12.66 -9.08 15.85
C GLY A 86 11.12 -9.01 15.86
N ARG A 87 10.42 -10.01 16.44
CA ARG A 87 8.96 -10.06 16.49
C ARG A 87 8.36 -8.85 17.21
N GLU A 88 8.92 -8.46 18.36
CA GLU A 88 8.46 -7.29 19.11
C GLU A 88 8.56 -5.99 18.29
N ALA A 89 9.68 -5.80 17.59
CA ALA A 89 9.85 -4.64 16.70
C ALA A 89 8.89 -4.67 15.51
N ALA A 90 8.64 -5.86 14.96
CA ALA A 90 7.68 -6.06 13.88
C ALA A 90 6.24 -5.80 14.31
N LEU A 91 5.83 -6.24 15.52
CA LEU A 91 4.52 -5.94 16.10
C LEU A 91 4.32 -4.44 16.27
N ARG A 92 5.27 -3.76 16.92
CA ARG A 92 5.23 -2.29 17.04
C ARG A 92 5.17 -1.61 15.69
N GLY A 93 6.05 -2.00 14.76
CA GLY A 93 6.08 -1.42 13.41
C GLY A 93 4.79 -1.66 12.64
N GLY A 94 4.19 -2.85 12.76
CA GLY A 94 2.88 -3.15 12.17
C GLY A 94 1.76 -2.29 12.76
N ALA A 95 1.72 -2.14 14.09
CA ALA A 95 0.75 -1.30 14.78
C ALA A 95 0.93 0.19 14.42
N ASP A 96 2.17 0.68 14.30
CA ASP A 96 2.45 2.06 13.91
C ASP A 96 2.05 2.34 12.45
N LEU A 97 2.23 1.38 11.54
CA LEU A 97 1.70 1.48 10.18
C LEU A 97 0.16 1.55 10.19
N CYS A 98 -0.49 0.71 10.99
CA CYS A 98 -1.95 0.74 11.14
C CYS A 98 -2.43 2.11 11.67
N ARG A 99 -1.76 2.71 12.65
CA ARG A 99 -2.08 4.05 13.17
C ARG A 99 -1.93 5.13 12.10
N SER A 100 -0.86 5.07 11.30
CA SER A 100 -0.67 6.02 10.20
C SER A 100 -1.77 5.92 9.13
N VAL A 101 -2.26 4.71 8.85
CA VAL A 101 -3.43 4.50 7.97
C VAL A 101 -4.71 4.99 8.64
N ALA A 102 -4.87 4.80 9.96
CA ALA A 102 -6.02 5.32 10.71
C ALA A 102 -6.10 6.85 10.66
N ASP A 103 -4.96 7.55 10.81
CA ASP A 103 -4.88 9.00 10.71
C ASP A 103 -5.23 9.49 9.29
N LEU A 104 -4.75 8.78 8.25
CA LEU A 104 -5.13 9.05 6.87
C LEU A 104 -6.64 8.90 6.67
N HIS A 105 -7.23 7.81 7.14
CA HIS A 105 -8.67 7.56 7.07
C HIS A 105 -9.48 8.59 7.85
N ALA A 106 -9.00 9.03 9.02
CA ALA A 106 -9.66 10.06 9.82
C ALA A 106 -9.69 11.41 9.09
N SER A 107 -8.69 11.71 8.25
CA SER A 107 -8.66 12.89 7.40
C SER A 107 -9.54 12.79 6.13
N GLY A 108 -10.26 11.68 5.95
CA GLY A 108 -11.15 11.43 4.80
C GLY A 108 -10.43 10.89 3.56
N TRP A 109 -9.16 10.54 3.66
CA TRP A 109 -8.40 9.98 2.56
C TRP A 109 -8.26 8.46 2.65
N ILE A 110 -8.17 7.83 1.50
CA ILE A 110 -7.91 6.40 1.29
C ILE A 110 -6.60 6.32 0.50
N HIS A 111 -5.69 5.43 0.89
CA HIS A 111 -4.39 5.31 0.21
C HIS A 111 -4.52 4.66 -1.17
N ALA A 112 -5.30 3.61 -1.26
CA ALA A 112 -5.62 2.83 -2.45
C ALA A 112 -4.46 2.06 -3.11
N ASP A 113 -3.21 2.26 -2.65
CA ASP A 113 -2.03 1.52 -3.13
C ASP A 113 -1.04 1.21 -2.00
N LEU A 114 -1.52 0.67 -0.87
CA LEU A 114 -0.65 0.23 0.22
C LEU A 114 0.25 -0.92 -0.24
N GLN A 115 1.56 -0.79 0.02
CA GLN A 115 2.58 -1.77 -0.33
C GLN A 115 3.60 -1.92 0.80
N PRO A 116 4.34 -3.05 0.90
CA PRO A 116 5.37 -3.26 1.92
C PRO A 116 6.45 -2.18 1.99
N SER A 117 6.67 -1.47 0.88
CA SER A 117 7.65 -0.38 0.77
C SER A 117 7.08 1.02 1.00
N HIS A 118 5.75 1.18 1.15
CA HIS A 118 5.10 2.49 1.20
C HIS A 118 4.91 3.05 2.62
N GLY A 119 5.23 2.30 3.66
CA GLY A 119 5.36 2.79 5.04
C GLY A 119 6.82 2.96 5.41
N ILE A 120 7.28 4.19 5.68
CA ILE A 120 8.64 4.50 6.12
C ILE A 120 8.61 4.81 7.61
N HIS A 121 9.34 4.00 8.40
CA HIS A 121 9.41 4.12 9.85
C HIS A 121 10.45 5.16 10.24
N THR A 122 10.02 6.34 10.65
CA THR A 122 10.87 7.43 11.13
C THR A 122 10.79 7.55 12.65
N PRO A 123 11.69 8.31 13.31
CA PRO A 123 11.59 8.55 14.75
C PRO A 123 10.26 9.23 15.17
N GLU A 124 9.63 9.98 14.27
CA GLU A 124 8.37 10.71 14.50
C GLU A 124 7.13 9.88 14.14
N GLY A 125 7.29 8.61 13.80
CA GLY A 125 6.22 7.69 13.38
C GLY A 125 6.34 7.25 11.92
N VAL A 126 5.37 6.47 11.47
CA VAL A 126 5.35 5.98 10.09
C VAL A 126 4.88 7.08 9.14
N ARG A 127 5.61 7.25 8.04
CA ARG A 127 5.25 8.13 6.92
C ARG A 127 4.83 7.30 5.73
N LEU A 128 3.61 7.48 5.28
CA LEU A 128 3.12 6.86 4.05
C LEU A 128 3.70 7.60 2.84
N ILE A 129 3.95 6.89 1.75
CA ILE A 129 4.47 7.46 0.49
C ILE A 129 3.72 6.87 -0.71
N ASP A 130 3.87 7.51 -1.88
CA ASP A 130 3.25 7.12 -3.15
C ASP A 130 1.71 7.25 -3.12
N PHE A 131 1.25 8.49 -3.01
CA PHE A 131 -0.16 8.86 -2.96
C PHE A 131 -0.80 9.00 -4.36
N ALA A 132 -0.15 8.52 -5.41
CA ALA A 132 -0.63 8.70 -6.78
C ALA A 132 -2.05 8.14 -7.01
N TRP A 133 -2.46 7.13 -6.28
CA TRP A 133 -3.80 6.51 -6.34
C TRP A 133 -4.71 6.86 -5.18
N SER A 134 -4.25 7.74 -4.29
CA SER A 134 -5.05 8.11 -3.13
C SER A 134 -6.34 8.82 -3.52
N TRP A 135 -7.35 8.59 -2.71
CA TRP A 135 -8.73 8.91 -2.99
C TRP A 135 -9.34 9.62 -1.78
N ARG A 136 -10.17 10.61 -2.02
CA ARG A 136 -10.94 11.27 -0.95
C ARG A 136 -12.39 10.87 -1.05
N GLU A 137 -12.95 10.41 0.06
CA GLU A 137 -14.37 10.02 0.11
C GLU A 137 -15.28 11.14 -0.38
N GLY A 138 -16.29 10.77 -1.19
CA GLY A 138 -17.25 11.72 -1.76
C GLY A 138 -16.78 12.45 -3.03
N GLN A 139 -15.57 12.20 -3.52
CA GLN A 139 -15.13 12.71 -4.80
C GLN A 139 -15.49 11.77 -5.96
N GLU A 140 -15.40 12.28 -7.20
CA GLU A 140 -15.56 11.44 -8.38
C GLU A 140 -14.42 10.41 -8.50
N PRO A 141 -14.71 9.15 -8.87
CA PRO A 141 -13.71 8.13 -9.05
C PRO A 141 -12.70 8.50 -10.13
N VAL A 142 -11.45 8.12 -9.92
CA VAL A 142 -10.40 8.40 -10.88
C VAL A 142 -10.36 7.37 -11.99
N ASN A 143 -10.49 7.84 -13.21
CA ASN A 143 -10.27 7.03 -14.39
C ASN A 143 -8.85 6.45 -14.40
N GLY A 144 -8.73 5.14 -14.66
CA GLY A 144 -7.44 4.44 -14.73
C GLY A 144 -7.02 3.70 -13.47
N PHE A 145 -7.64 3.93 -12.29
CA PHE A 145 -7.40 3.07 -11.14
C PHE A 145 -7.90 1.65 -11.42
N ARG A 146 -7.10 0.65 -11.14
CA ARG A 146 -7.38 -0.77 -11.37
C ARG A 146 -7.13 -1.63 -10.12
N GLY A 147 -7.09 -1.01 -8.93
CA GLY A 147 -6.99 -1.72 -7.66
C GLY A 147 -5.57 -1.97 -7.12
N GLY A 148 -4.55 -1.27 -7.61
CA GLY A 148 -3.17 -1.41 -7.11
C GLY A 148 -2.52 -2.76 -7.45
N ILE A 149 -1.73 -3.34 -6.51
CA ILE A 149 -1.14 -4.67 -6.69
C ILE A 149 -2.23 -5.73 -6.60
N VAL A 150 -2.39 -6.53 -7.67
CA VAL A 150 -3.46 -7.53 -7.77
C VAL A 150 -3.52 -8.48 -6.56
N HIS A 151 -2.39 -8.92 -6.04
CA HIS A 151 -2.32 -9.85 -4.91
C HIS A 151 -2.71 -9.24 -3.54
N LEU A 152 -2.82 -7.92 -3.46
CA LEU A 152 -3.26 -7.16 -2.28
C LEU A 152 -4.64 -6.53 -2.48
N MET A 153 -5.27 -6.79 -3.62
CA MET A 153 -6.58 -6.26 -3.99
C MET A 153 -7.68 -6.95 -3.19
N ALA A 154 -8.57 -6.15 -2.63
CA ALA A 154 -9.76 -6.67 -1.96
C ALA A 154 -10.74 -7.32 -2.96
N PRO A 155 -11.46 -8.40 -2.58
CA PRO A 155 -12.37 -9.11 -3.48
C PRO A 155 -13.42 -8.22 -4.16
N GLU A 156 -13.99 -7.26 -3.45
CA GLU A 156 -14.96 -6.32 -4.00
C GLU A 156 -14.34 -5.38 -5.06
N LEU A 157 -13.09 -4.95 -4.89
CA LEU A 157 -12.39 -4.18 -5.92
C LEU A 157 -12.04 -5.02 -7.13
N ALA A 158 -11.62 -6.28 -6.90
CA ALA A 158 -11.37 -7.23 -7.98
C ALA A 158 -12.64 -7.49 -8.80
N ALA A 159 -13.78 -7.69 -8.13
CA ALA A 159 -15.08 -7.86 -8.78
C ALA A 159 -15.50 -6.60 -9.57
N ALA A 160 -15.30 -5.41 -9.03
CA ALA A 160 -15.58 -4.16 -9.73
C ALA A 160 -14.68 -3.99 -10.97
N ALA A 161 -13.39 -4.30 -10.83
CA ALA A 161 -12.45 -4.24 -11.95
C ALA A 161 -12.74 -5.27 -13.05
N ALA A 162 -13.20 -6.48 -12.67
CA ALA A 162 -13.56 -7.53 -13.60
C ALA A 162 -14.81 -7.19 -14.43
N ARG A 163 -15.80 -6.50 -13.83
CA ARG A 163 -17.00 -6.05 -14.58
C ARG A 163 -16.66 -5.06 -15.68
N GLY A 164 -15.67 -4.18 -15.47
CA GLY A 164 -15.21 -3.24 -16.50
C GLY A 164 -16.19 -2.14 -16.90
N ASP A 165 -17.31 -2.01 -16.20
CA ASP A 165 -18.44 -1.12 -16.52
C ASP A 165 -18.29 0.30 -15.92
N GLY A 166 -17.17 0.60 -15.31
CA GLY A 166 -16.90 1.90 -14.72
C GLY A 166 -15.58 1.98 -13.96
N PRO A 167 -15.28 3.14 -13.35
CA PRO A 167 -14.11 3.29 -12.52
C PRO A 167 -14.24 2.46 -11.23
N VAL A 168 -13.15 1.86 -10.81
CA VAL A 168 -13.06 1.15 -9.53
C VAL A 168 -12.90 2.18 -8.41
N THR A 169 -13.80 2.16 -7.43
CA THR A 169 -13.77 3.10 -6.30
C THR A 169 -13.18 2.43 -5.06
N PRO A 170 -11.99 2.83 -4.61
CA PRO A 170 -11.42 2.33 -3.36
C PRO A 170 -12.24 2.82 -2.16
N THR A 171 -12.19 2.06 -1.08
CA THR A 171 -12.86 2.37 0.19
C THR A 171 -11.89 2.18 1.36
N ARG A 172 -12.20 2.72 2.54
CA ARG A 172 -11.42 2.40 3.75
C ARG A 172 -11.37 0.90 4.00
N ARG A 173 -12.46 0.18 3.72
CA ARG A 173 -12.52 -1.28 3.90
C ARG A 173 -11.63 -2.02 2.92
N SER A 174 -11.47 -1.53 1.69
CA SER A 174 -10.50 -2.09 0.74
C SER A 174 -9.04 -1.79 1.13
N ASP A 175 -8.77 -0.61 1.70
CA ASP A 175 -7.45 -0.30 2.28
C ASP A 175 -7.13 -1.24 3.45
N MET A 176 -8.12 -1.60 4.28
CA MET A 176 -7.90 -2.55 5.37
C MET A 176 -7.48 -3.93 4.88
N TYR A 177 -8.10 -4.43 3.81
CA TYR A 177 -7.67 -5.68 3.18
C TYR A 177 -6.23 -5.59 2.65
N ALA A 178 -5.91 -4.51 1.95
CA ALA A 178 -4.56 -4.27 1.44
C ALA A 178 -3.53 -4.15 2.58
N LEU A 179 -3.85 -3.42 3.67
CA LEU A 179 -3.00 -3.25 4.84
C LEU A 179 -2.67 -4.59 5.51
N ALA A 180 -3.68 -5.42 5.74
CA ALA A 180 -3.48 -6.75 6.30
C ALA A 180 -2.67 -7.65 5.35
N GLY A 181 -2.93 -7.57 4.04
CA GLY A 181 -2.15 -8.26 3.02
C GLY A 181 -0.68 -7.81 2.98
N VAL A 182 -0.42 -6.52 3.15
CA VAL A 182 0.93 -5.95 3.29
C VAL A 182 1.65 -6.53 4.50
N LEU A 183 1.00 -6.51 5.66
CA LEU A 183 1.60 -7.02 6.91
C LEU A 183 1.83 -8.54 6.83
N TRP A 184 0.88 -9.30 6.26
CA TRP A 184 1.06 -10.72 5.97
C TRP A 184 2.28 -10.96 5.08
N THR A 185 2.37 -10.23 3.98
CA THR A 185 3.50 -10.31 3.04
C THR A 185 4.83 -9.95 3.72
N CYS A 186 4.83 -8.94 4.57
CA CYS A 186 6.02 -8.54 5.35
C CYS A 186 6.51 -9.65 6.28
N ALA A 187 5.60 -10.40 6.90
CA ALA A 187 5.95 -11.51 7.78
C ALA A 187 6.35 -12.78 7.00
N ALA A 188 5.57 -13.13 5.98
CA ALA A 188 5.72 -14.41 5.26
C ALA A 188 6.75 -14.37 4.11
N GLY A 189 7.07 -13.18 3.60
CA GLY A 189 7.93 -13.04 2.40
C GLY A 189 7.19 -13.34 1.08
N GLY A 190 5.92 -13.69 1.12
CA GLY A 190 5.06 -14.02 -0.03
C GLY A 190 3.67 -13.40 0.10
N TRP A 191 2.90 -13.44 -0.99
CA TRP A 191 1.53 -12.91 -1.02
C TRP A 191 0.60 -13.68 -0.08
N PRO A 192 -0.46 -13.05 0.45
CA PRO A 192 -1.35 -13.69 1.42
C PRO A 192 -2.20 -14.83 0.83
N LEU A 193 -2.51 -14.80 -0.45
CA LEU A 193 -3.41 -15.74 -1.11
C LEU A 193 -2.67 -16.96 -1.68
N ASP A 194 -3.15 -18.16 -1.39
CA ASP A 194 -2.61 -19.43 -1.88
C ASP A 194 -3.33 -19.87 -3.16
N TYR A 195 -2.89 -19.32 -4.28
CA TYR A 195 -3.42 -19.67 -5.60
C TYR A 195 -3.19 -21.15 -5.95
N LYS A 196 -2.10 -21.75 -5.46
CA LYS A 196 -1.79 -23.16 -5.72
C LYS A 196 -2.81 -24.06 -5.02
N ALA A 197 -3.13 -23.78 -3.77
CA ALA A 197 -4.17 -24.51 -3.03
C ALA A 197 -5.54 -24.34 -3.68
N ALA A 198 -5.81 -23.21 -4.33
CA ALA A 198 -7.01 -22.97 -5.13
C ALA A 198 -6.98 -23.61 -6.52
N GLY A 199 -5.92 -24.32 -6.90
CA GLY A 199 -5.77 -24.90 -8.23
C GLY A 199 -5.51 -23.90 -9.36
N ILE A 200 -5.03 -22.70 -9.03
CA ILE A 200 -4.83 -21.59 -9.98
C ILE A 200 -3.34 -21.49 -10.34
N ASP A 201 -3.04 -21.70 -11.61
CA ASP A 201 -1.74 -21.35 -12.18
C ASP A 201 -1.75 -19.85 -12.52
N ARG A 202 -1.04 -19.05 -11.74
CA ARG A 202 -0.98 -17.58 -11.91
C ARG A 202 -0.36 -17.17 -13.25
N GLN A 203 0.58 -17.96 -13.78
CA GLN A 203 1.25 -17.64 -15.03
C GLN A 203 0.31 -17.89 -16.22
N ALA A 204 -0.40 -18.99 -16.20
CA ALA A 204 -1.39 -19.34 -17.22
C ALA A 204 -2.63 -18.45 -17.16
N ALA A 205 -3.11 -18.11 -15.95
CA ALA A 205 -4.28 -17.26 -15.72
C ALA A 205 -4.02 -15.79 -16.12
N GLY A 206 -2.79 -15.34 -16.01
CA GLY A 206 -2.45 -13.92 -16.19
C GLY A 206 -3.07 -13.01 -15.15
N PRO A 207 -2.86 -11.68 -15.25
CA PRO A 207 -3.39 -10.71 -14.28
C PRO A 207 -4.93 -10.71 -14.17
N ASP A 208 -5.63 -10.90 -15.29
CA ASP A 208 -7.10 -10.88 -15.33
C ASP A 208 -7.68 -12.14 -14.66
N GLY A 209 -7.19 -13.33 -14.99
CA GLY A 209 -7.65 -14.56 -14.34
C GLY A 209 -7.30 -14.62 -12.85
N VAL A 210 -6.18 -14.03 -12.43
CA VAL A 210 -5.86 -13.85 -10.99
C VAL A 210 -6.87 -12.91 -10.33
N ARG A 211 -7.25 -11.82 -10.99
CA ARG A 211 -8.26 -10.87 -10.49
C ARG A 211 -9.62 -11.54 -10.37
N ASP A 212 -10.03 -12.30 -11.37
CA ASP A 212 -11.29 -13.04 -11.36
C ASP A 212 -11.36 -14.03 -10.20
N ALA A 213 -10.25 -14.72 -9.95
CA ALA A 213 -10.16 -15.64 -8.80
C ALA A 213 -10.28 -14.88 -7.46
N ILE A 214 -9.60 -13.74 -7.30
CA ILE A 214 -9.70 -12.91 -6.08
C ILE A 214 -11.14 -12.42 -5.90
N ALA A 215 -11.84 -12.03 -6.98
CA ALA A 215 -13.21 -11.55 -6.96
C ALA A 215 -14.20 -12.57 -6.38
N THR A 216 -13.87 -13.87 -6.42
CA THR A 216 -14.72 -14.90 -5.78
C THR A 216 -14.71 -14.82 -4.25
N GLY A 217 -13.66 -14.25 -3.64
CA GLY A 217 -13.41 -14.29 -2.20
C GLY A 217 -13.08 -15.68 -1.64
N LEU A 218 -12.85 -16.67 -2.50
CA LEU A 218 -12.67 -18.08 -2.11
C LEU A 218 -11.21 -18.56 -2.15
N VAL A 219 -10.27 -17.75 -2.65
CA VAL A 219 -8.86 -18.13 -2.65
C VAL A 219 -8.37 -18.20 -1.19
N PRO A 220 -7.88 -19.36 -0.72
CA PRO A 220 -7.46 -19.50 0.67
C PRO A 220 -6.20 -18.68 0.97
N LEU A 221 -5.98 -18.40 2.25
CA LEU A 221 -4.75 -17.77 2.71
C LEU A 221 -3.60 -18.80 2.71
N THR A 222 -2.39 -18.35 2.43
CA THR A 222 -1.17 -19.17 2.59
C THR A 222 -1.01 -19.62 4.03
N PRO A 223 -0.31 -20.75 4.29
CA PRO A 223 0.00 -21.16 5.62
C PRO A 223 0.73 -20.09 6.43
N ALA A 224 0.35 -19.93 7.68
CA ALA A 224 0.95 -18.94 8.56
C ALA A 224 2.38 -19.37 8.96
N VAL A 225 3.32 -18.42 8.90
CA VAL A 225 4.71 -18.60 9.38
C VAL A 225 4.90 -18.05 10.80
N TRP A 226 3.98 -17.19 11.20
CA TRP A 226 3.84 -16.64 12.55
C TRP A 226 2.35 -16.61 12.90
N PRO A 227 1.79 -17.74 13.38
CA PRO A 227 0.34 -17.94 13.54
C PRO A 227 -0.34 -16.82 14.33
N GLU A 228 0.19 -16.46 15.49
CA GLU A 228 -0.43 -15.49 16.39
C GLU A 228 -0.58 -14.10 15.72
N PHE A 229 0.44 -13.67 15.00
CA PHE A 229 0.43 -12.43 14.24
C PHE A 229 -0.54 -12.51 13.05
N GLN A 230 -0.48 -13.58 12.29
CA GLN A 230 -1.29 -13.73 11.07
C GLN A 230 -2.76 -13.99 11.41
N ASP A 231 -3.07 -14.63 12.54
CA ASP A 231 -4.44 -14.78 13.02
C ASP A 231 -5.06 -13.45 13.43
N ALA A 232 -4.27 -12.51 13.99
CA ALA A 232 -4.72 -11.14 14.25
C ALA A 232 -5.04 -10.36 12.97
N LEU A 233 -4.45 -10.73 11.82
CA LEU A 233 -4.71 -10.09 10.52
C LEU A 233 -5.94 -10.66 9.81
N ARG A 234 -6.35 -11.91 10.11
CA ARG A 234 -7.43 -12.62 9.38
C ARG A 234 -8.75 -11.83 9.30
N PRO A 235 -9.23 -11.17 10.36
CA PRO A 235 -10.46 -10.37 10.25
C PRO A 235 -10.40 -9.29 9.17
N ALA A 236 -9.23 -8.65 9.01
CA ALA A 236 -9.05 -7.62 7.98
C ALA A 236 -8.92 -8.20 6.55
N LEU A 237 -8.66 -9.51 6.42
CA LEU A 237 -8.65 -10.26 5.15
C LEU A 237 -10.00 -10.93 4.85
N SER A 238 -11.07 -10.59 5.58
CA SER A 238 -12.43 -11.07 5.28
C SER A 238 -12.85 -10.69 3.85
N ALA A 239 -13.54 -11.62 3.17
CA ALA A 239 -14.16 -11.34 1.88
C ALA A 239 -15.32 -10.33 2.00
N VAL A 240 -15.93 -10.24 3.18
CA VAL A 240 -17.02 -9.31 3.51
C VAL A 240 -16.41 -8.01 4.04
N PRO A 241 -16.54 -6.88 3.34
CA PRO A 241 -15.88 -5.63 3.75
C PRO A 241 -16.32 -5.15 5.13
N GLU A 242 -17.58 -5.33 5.49
CA GLU A 242 -18.19 -4.88 6.75
C GLU A 242 -17.59 -5.58 7.98
N ASP A 243 -17.10 -6.81 7.82
CA ASP A 243 -16.48 -7.59 8.90
C ASP A 243 -15.05 -7.13 9.23
N ARG A 244 -14.44 -6.34 8.35
CA ARG A 244 -13.06 -5.90 8.55
C ARG A 244 -12.98 -4.83 9.63
N PRO A 245 -12.01 -4.94 10.57
CA PRO A 245 -11.77 -3.90 11.57
C PRO A 245 -11.32 -2.59 10.91
N THR A 246 -11.42 -1.49 11.62
CA THR A 246 -10.74 -0.24 11.29
C THR A 246 -9.22 -0.38 11.48
N ALA A 247 -8.45 0.55 10.93
CA ALA A 247 -7.00 0.52 11.07
C ALA A 247 -6.56 0.73 12.55
N GLY A 248 -7.31 1.53 13.31
CA GLY A 248 -7.07 1.68 14.75
C GLY A 248 -7.33 0.39 15.53
N GLU A 249 -8.45 -0.29 15.25
CA GLU A 249 -8.77 -1.58 15.89
C GLU A 249 -7.73 -2.66 15.53
N LEU A 250 -7.25 -2.68 14.28
CA LEU A 250 -6.19 -3.60 13.88
C LEU A 250 -4.87 -3.31 14.61
N ALA A 251 -4.52 -2.03 14.82
CA ALA A 251 -3.35 -1.67 15.62
C ALA A 251 -3.45 -2.23 17.05
N GLU A 252 -4.62 -2.11 17.69
CA GLU A 252 -4.85 -2.66 19.04
C GLU A 252 -4.84 -4.19 19.07
N LEU A 253 -5.30 -4.86 18.03
CA LEU A 253 -5.19 -6.32 17.91
C LEU A 253 -3.73 -6.76 17.85
N LEU A 254 -2.90 -6.09 17.03
CA LEU A 254 -1.48 -6.42 16.90
C LEU A 254 -0.70 -6.22 18.20
N LEU A 255 -1.04 -5.22 19.00
CA LEU A 255 -0.37 -4.96 20.29
C LEU A 255 -0.71 -5.99 21.39
N LYS A 256 -1.73 -6.82 21.17
CA LYS A 256 -2.09 -7.92 22.08
C LYS A 256 -1.40 -9.24 21.73
N VAL A 257 -0.74 -9.30 20.57
CA VAL A 257 0.00 -10.49 20.15
C VAL A 257 1.29 -10.61 20.96
N GLU A 258 1.53 -11.79 21.51
CA GLU A 258 2.80 -12.10 22.19
C GLU A 258 3.94 -12.27 21.16
N ALA A 259 5.13 -11.73 21.48
CA ALA A 259 6.28 -11.68 20.57
C ALA A 259 7.09 -12.99 20.53
#